data_30831ecd7bcafe841eb4616847ffbf70
#
_entry.id   30831ecd7bcafe841eb4616847ffbf70
#
_cell.length_a   1.000
_cell.length_b   1.000
_cell.length_c   1.000
_cell.angle_alpha   90.00
_cell.angle_beta   90.00
_cell.angle_gamma   90.00
#
_symmetry.space_group_name_H-M   'P 1'
#
loop_
_entity.id
_entity.type
_entity.pdbx_description
1 polymer ?
#
loop_
_entity_poly.entity_id
_entity_poly.type
_entity_poly.pdbx_seq_one_letter_code
_entity_poly.pdbx_strand_id
1 'polypeptide(L)'
;AANCCGGGRPGYGDKNRRLRVVLDIDETLIHAEVDRSVANLRTGMDDKSSVEELGKVPGVEVSITTSDGTVHRVCVRKRPGVDGFLRKLSLEHDVYAFTASEDYYAKPILAMLDPDKTIFKGCYYRTDCTQVRGKTFVKDLGKVCDPNALNRTVLVDNNPMSFLPQPQNGIPILSWYGSNGDTALQILDNFLKRLVHLEDVRPFLNKTFGVEKALEKYQPGPSPSP
;
A
#
# COMPACT_ATOMS: atom_id res chain seq x y z
N ALA A 1 37.13 11.33 43.44
CA ALA A 1 36.15 10.44 42.79
C ALA A 1 35.16 11.30 42.02
N ALA A 2 35.34 11.43 40.70
CA ALA A 2 34.46 12.16 39.79
C ALA A 2 33.81 11.14 38.88
N ASN A 3 32.48 10.99 38.98
CA ASN A 3 31.67 10.21 38.08
C ASN A 3 31.47 10.97 36.77
N CYS A 4 32.03 10.47 35.68
CA CYS A 4 31.76 10.92 34.34
C CYS A 4 30.43 10.26 33.85
N CYS A 5 29.41 11.11 33.66
CA CYS A 5 28.16 10.73 32.98
C CYS A 5 28.46 10.46 31.51
N GLY A 6 28.40 9.20 31.12
CA GLY A 6 28.46 8.78 29.72
C GLY A 6 27.19 9.20 29.00
N GLY A 7 27.27 10.19 28.12
CA GLY A 7 26.22 10.53 27.16
C GLY A 7 26.06 9.40 26.13
N GLY A 8 25.08 8.56 26.29
CA GLY A 8 24.69 7.57 25.29
C GLY A 8 24.22 8.30 24.02
N ARG A 9 24.86 8.03 22.88
CA ARG A 9 24.36 8.43 21.56
C ARG A 9 22.97 7.81 21.38
N PRO A 10 22.00 8.52 20.75
CA PRO A 10 20.72 7.90 20.45
C PRO A 10 20.98 6.72 19.50
N GLY A 11 20.81 5.50 20.04
CA GLY A 11 20.98 4.29 19.29
C GLY A 11 19.95 4.22 18.18
N TYR A 12 20.40 3.88 17.00
CA TYR A 12 19.60 3.41 15.87
C TYR A 12 18.60 2.36 16.39
N GLY A 13 17.32 2.61 16.12
CA GLY A 13 16.16 1.97 16.71
C GLY A 13 16.30 0.45 16.89
N ASP A 14 15.91 0.02 18.06
CA ASP A 14 15.76 -1.37 18.45
C ASP A 14 15.03 -2.13 17.31
N LYS A 15 15.71 -3.14 16.73
CA LYS A 15 15.17 -3.97 15.63
C LYS A 15 13.81 -4.60 16.00
N ASN A 16 13.55 -4.78 17.30
CA ASN A 16 12.29 -5.28 17.84
C ASN A 16 11.10 -4.28 17.69
N ARG A 17 11.33 -3.03 17.35
CA ARG A 17 10.28 -2.01 17.21
C ARG A 17 9.85 -1.73 15.77
N ARG A 18 10.56 -2.28 14.78
CA ARG A 18 10.17 -2.09 13.37
C ARG A 18 8.84 -2.78 13.07
N LEU A 19 8.00 -2.09 12.30
CA LEU A 19 6.80 -2.68 11.69
C LEU A 19 7.15 -3.25 10.32
N ARG A 20 6.38 -4.23 9.86
CA ARG A 20 6.24 -4.53 8.44
C ARG A 20 5.09 -3.70 7.89
N VAL A 21 5.41 -2.77 7.00
CA VAL A 21 4.42 -1.90 6.37
C VAL A 21 4.26 -2.34 4.92
N VAL A 22 3.13 -2.94 4.62
CA VAL A 22 2.75 -3.40 3.29
C VAL A 22 1.87 -2.33 2.66
N LEU A 23 2.29 -1.79 1.53
CA LEU A 23 1.64 -0.68 0.86
C LEU A 23 1.03 -1.14 -0.46
N ASP A 24 -0.22 -0.82 -0.67
CA ASP A 24 -0.81 -0.81 -2.00
C ASP A 24 -0.23 0.35 -2.83
N ILE A 25 -0.39 0.29 -4.14
CA ILE A 25 0.24 1.21 -5.09
C ILE A 25 -0.81 2.13 -5.73
N ASP A 26 -1.75 1.56 -6.48
CA ASP A 26 -2.72 2.30 -7.29
C ASP A 26 -3.75 3.00 -6.40
N GLU A 27 -3.97 4.28 -6.61
CA GLU A 27 -4.82 5.16 -5.79
C GLU A 27 -4.43 5.25 -4.29
N THR A 28 -3.33 4.59 -3.91
CA THR A 28 -2.73 4.66 -2.57
C THR A 28 -1.47 5.54 -2.57
N LEU A 29 -0.48 5.22 -3.38
CA LEU A 29 0.79 5.96 -3.50
C LEU A 29 0.86 6.79 -4.79
N ILE A 30 0.20 6.33 -5.83
CA ILE A 30 0.17 6.96 -7.15
C ILE A 30 -1.27 6.95 -7.70
N HIS A 31 -1.47 7.75 -8.73
CA HIS A 31 -2.61 7.63 -9.63
C HIS A 31 -2.10 7.58 -11.07
N ALA A 32 -2.51 6.58 -11.82
CA ALA A 32 -2.13 6.40 -13.21
C ALA A 32 -3.33 6.60 -14.12
N GLU A 33 -3.21 7.56 -15.04
CA GLU A 33 -4.17 7.73 -16.12
C GLU A 33 -3.76 6.82 -17.27
N VAL A 34 -4.53 5.77 -17.49
CA VAL A 34 -4.28 4.75 -18.50
C VAL A 34 -5.23 4.97 -19.66
N ASP A 35 -4.71 4.97 -20.88
CA ASP A 35 -5.54 4.91 -22.08
C ASP A 35 -6.45 3.66 -22.01
N ARG A 36 -7.69 3.78 -22.51
CA ARG A 36 -8.70 2.70 -22.47
C ARG A 36 -8.20 1.37 -23.03
N SER A 37 -7.22 1.38 -23.92
CA SER A 37 -6.56 0.19 -24.45
C SER A 37 -5.79 -0.61 -23.40
N VAL A 38 -5.41 0.00 -22.27
CA VAL A 38 -4.61 -0.58 -21.20
C VAL A 38 -5.40 -0.82 -19.89
N ALA A 39 -6.68 -0.45 -19.87
CA ALA A 39 -7.54 -0.48 -18.68
C ALA A 39 -7.67 -1.89 -18.04
N ASN A 40 -7.49 -2.96 -18.83
CA ASN A 40 -7.52 -4.33 -18.33
C ASN A 40 -6.32 -4.69 -17.44
N LEU A 41 -5.26 -3.86 -17.39
CA LEU A 41 -4.07 -4.07 -16.56
C LEU A 41 -4.30 -3.69 -15.10
N ARG A 42 -5.31 -2.87 -14.85
CA ARG A 42 -5.71 -2.39 -13.51
C ARG A 42 -6.98 -3.12 -13.09
N THR A 43 -7.07 -3.47 -11.83
CA THR A 43 -8.29 -4.06 -11.27
C THR A 43 -9.28 -2.99 -10.81
N GLY A 44 -10.45 -2.99 -11.46
CA GLY A 44 -11.72 -2.75 -10.80
C GLY A 44 -12.02 -1.37 -10.27
N MET A 45 -11.61 -0.28 -10.95
CA MET A 45 -12.11 1.03 -10.58
C MET A 45 -12.84 1.69 -11.75
N ASP A 46 -14.05 2.19 -11.44
CA ASP A 46 -14.86 2.98 -12.35
C ASP A 46 -14.07 4.21 -12.83
N ASP A 47 -13.89 4.29 -14.14
CA ASP A 47 -13.31 5.44 -14.83
C ASP A 47 -14.28 6.63 -14.71
N LYS A 48 -14.08 7.47 -13.70
CA LYS A 48 -14.68 8.79 -13.56
C LYS A 48 -13.67 9.90 -13.85
N SER A 49 -12.73 9.68 -14.72
CA SER A 49 -11.71 10.66 -15.09
C SER A 49 -12.19 11.60 -16.21
N SER A 50 -13.14 12.45 -15.88
CA SER A 50 -13.44 13.64 -16.70
C SER A 50 -13.69 14.86 -15.81
N VAL A 51 -12.74 15.16 -14.90
CA VAL A 51 -12.79 16.38 -14.10
C VAL A 51 -11.44 17.07 -14.17
N GLU A 52 -11.46 18.20 -14.84
CA GLU A 52 -10.53 19.33 -14.88
C GLU A 52 -9.10 19.11 -14.36
N GLU A 53 -8.10 19.31 -15.22
CA GLU A 53 -6.65 19.33 -14.91
C GLU A 53 -6.24 20.43 -13.91
N LEU A 54 -7.14 21.37 -13.59
CA LEU A 54 -6.88 22.43 -12.65
C LEU A 54 -6.81 21.86 -11.21
N GLY A 55 -5.59 21.87 -10.63
CA GLY A 55 -5.35 21.42 -9.26
C GLY A 55 -4.81 19.99 -9.12
N LYS A 56 -4.50 19.31 -10.22
CA LYS A 56 -3.82 18.01 -10.19
C LYS A 56 -2.30 18.15 -10.09
N VAL A 57 -1.67 17.15 -9.44
CA VAL A 57 -0.21 17.00 -9.42
C VAL A 57 0.29 16.71 -10.84
N PRO A 58 1.42 17.30 -11.31
CA PRO A 58 2.03 16.94 -12.57
C PRO A 58 2.33 15.43 -12.65
N GLY A 59 2.03 14.83 -13.82
CA GLY A 59 2.31 13.43 -14.09
C GLY A 59 3.68 13.21 -14.72
N VAL A 60 4.22 12.02 -14.54
CA VAL A 60 5.43 11.52 -15.19
C VAL A 60 5.02 10.43 -16.16
N GLU A 61 5.50 10.50 -17.42
CA GLU A 61 5.25 9.45 -18.39
C GLU A 61 6.09 8.21 -18.09
N VAL A 62 5.42 7.08 -17.96
CA VAL A 62 6.04 5.76 -17.74
C VAL A 62 5.69 4.85 -18.90
N SER A 63 6.72 4.21 -19.48
CA SER A 63 6.52 3.21 -20.55
C SER A 63 6.25 1.85 -19.92
N ILE A 64 5.16 1.22 -20.32
CA ILE A 64 4.75 -0.11 -19.89
C ILE A 64 4.74 -1.02 -21.11
N THR A 65 5.47 -2.15 -21.04
CA THR A 65 5.50 -3.14 -22.10
C THR A 65 4.65 -4.34 -21.68
N THR A 66 3.58 -4.60 -22.40
CA THR A 66 2.69 -5.74 -22.18
C THR A 66 3.32 -7.05 -22.64
N SER A 67 2.71 -8.17 -22.25
CA SER A 67 3.23 -9.53 -22.56
C SER A 67 3.31 -9.84 -24.08
N ASP A 68 2.53 -9.15 -24.90
CA ASP A 68 2.58 -9.23 -26.36
C ASP A 68 3.63 -8.31 -27.00
N GLY A 69 4.42 -7.58 -26.19
CA GLY A 69 5.45 -6.65 -26.64
C GLY A 69 4.95 -5.25 -26.99
N THR A 70 3.65 -4.97 -26.83
CA THR A 70 3.11 -3.63 -27.05
C THR A 70 3.57 -2.66 -25.97
N VAL A 71 4.03 -1.47 -26.39
CA VAL A 71 4.49 -0.42 -25.46
C VAL A 71 3.37 0.62 -25.31
N HIS A 72 2.95 0.83 -24.07
CA HIS A 72 1.98 1.85 -23.70
C HIS A 72 2.65 2.94 -22.87
N ARG A 73 2.24 4.19 -23.10
CA ARG A 73 2.66 5.33 -22.30
C ARG A 73 1.54 5.66 -21.31
N VAL A 74 1.88 5.65 -20.03
CA VAL A 74 0.96 5.89 -18.94
C VAL A 74 1.41 7.14 -18.19
N CYS A 75 0.50 8.08 -17.99
CA CYS A 75 0.77 9.25 -17.16
C CYS A 75 0.57 8.87 -15.68
N VAL A 76 1.66 8.79 -14.93
CA VAL A 76 1.64 8.45 -13.51
C VAL A 76 1.84 9.70 -12.66
N ARG A 77 0.90 9.98 -11.78
CA ARG A 77 0.98 11.06 -10.80
C ARG A 77 1.37 10.49 -9.44
N LYS A 78 2.34 11.10 -8.79
CA LYS A 78 2.78 10.72 -7.44
C LYS A 78 1.92 11.45 -6.40
N ARG A 79 1.38 10.72 -5.42
CA ARG A 79 0.64 11.33 -4.30
C ARG A 79 1.54 12.32 -3.56
N PRO A 80 1.02 13.49 -3.14
CA PRO A 80 1.83 14.51 -2.46
C PRO A 80 2.67 13.94 -1.32
N GLY A 81 3.99 14.19 -1.38
CA GLY A 81 4.94 13.77 -0.36
C GLY A 81 5.41 12.31 -0.42
N VAL A 82 4.98 11.49 -1.40
CA VAL A 82 5.26 10.04 -1.45
C VAL A 82 6.75 9.72 -1.41
N ASP A 83 7.60 10.44 -2.15
CA ASP A 83 9.04 10.14 -2.18
C ASP A 83 9.71 10.35 -0.81
N GLY A 84 9.34 11.43 -0.12
CA GLY A 84 9.80 11.70 1.25
C GLY A 84 9.27 10.70 2.26
N PHE A 85 7.99 10.35 2.13
CA PHE A 85 7.32 9.35 2.96
C PHE A 85 8.00 7.98 2.83
N LEU A 86 8.20 7.48 1.63
CA LEU A 86 8.79 6.16 1.37
C LEU A 86 10.23 6.08 1.86
N ARG A 87 11.07 7.10 1.57
CA ARG A 87 12.45 7.15 2.08
C ARG A 87 12.50 7.11 3.59
N LYS A 88 11.69 7.94 4.26
CA LYS A 88 11.63 7.96 5.72
C LYS A 88 11.13 6.62 6.27
N LEU A 89 10.06 6.09 5.69
CA LEU A 89 9.44 4.84 6.13
C LEU A 89 10.44 3.67 6.09
N SER A 90 11.27 3.58 5.04
CA SER A 90 12.27 2.52 4.88
C SER A 90 13.40 2.58 5.92
N LEU A 91 13.71 3.77 6.44
CA LEU A 91 14.66 3.91 7.53
C LEU A 91 14.10 3.40 8.85
N GLU A 92 12.83 3.58 9.10
CA GLU A 92 12.15 3.27 10.36
C GLU A 92 11.50 1.87 10.37
N HIS A 93 11.09 1.34 9.20
CA HIS A 93 10.28 0.14 9.05
C HIS A 93 10.75 -0.76 7.91
N ASP A 94 10.25 -1.99 7.86
CA ASP A 94 10.42 -2.89 6.72
C ASP A 94 9.24 -2.69 5.77
N VAL A 95 9.52 -2.12 4.60
CA VAL A 95 8.50 -1.69 3.63
C VAL A 95 8.37 -2.71 2.52
N TYR A 96 7.13 -3.05 2.19
CA TYR A 96 6.77 -3.96 1.11
C TYR A 96 5.73 -3.31 0.20
N ALA A 97 5.79 -3.60 -1.08
CA ALA A 97 4.75 -3.25 -2.03
C ALA A 97 3.86 -4.47 -2.30
N PHE A 98 2.53 -4.29 -2.29
CA PHE A 98 1.60 -5.35 -2.64
C PHE A 98 0.45 -4.78 -3.46
N THR A 99 0.47 -5.00 -4.76
CA THR A 99 -0.54 -4.50 -5.70
C THR A 99 -1.37 -5.63 -6.30
N ALA A 100 -2.64 -5.35 -6.61
CA ALA A 100 -3.48 -6.22 -7.42
C ALA A 100 -3.28 -6.02 -8.93
N SER A 101 -2.33 -5.20 -9.34
CA SER A 101 -1.95 -4.98 -10.73
C SER A 101 -0.97 -6.03 -11.24
N GLU A 102 -0.95 -6.23 -12.57
CA GLU A 102 0.00 -7.13 -13.22
C GLU A 102 1.44 -6.64 -13.04
N ASP A 103 2.37 -7.57 -13.00
CA ASP A 103 3.79 -7.29 -12.73
C ASP A 103 4.43 -6.39 -13.80
N TYR A 104 4.09 -6.59 -15.08
CA TYR A 104 4.61 -5.77 -16.17
C TYR A 104 4.11 -4.32 -16.14
N TYR A 105 2.95 -4.07 -15.51
CA TYR A 105 2.45 -2.73 -15.23
C TYR A 105 3.12 -2.13 -13.98
N ALA A 106 3.19 -2.89 -12.90
CA ALA A 106 3.64 -2.38 -11.61
C ALA A 106 5.16 -2.19 -11.52
N LYS A 107 5.96 -3.05 -12.17
CA LYS A 107 7.45 -2.98 -12.10
C LYS A 107 8.03 -1.64 -12.56
N PRO A 108 7.63 -1.05 -13.70
CA PRO A 108 8.12 0.28 -14.10
C PRO A 108 7.73 1.38 -13.11
N ILE A 109 6.52 1.31 -12.54
CA ILE A 109 6.02 2.26 -11.54
C ILE A 109 6.82 2.14 -10.23
N LEU A 110 7.07 0.92 -9.77
CA LEU A 110 7.91 0.67 -8.59
C LEU A 110 9.35 1.12 -8.81
N ALA A 111 9.91 0.95 -10.01
CA ALA A 111 11.23 1.48 -10.35
C ALA A 111 11.27 3.02 -10.33
N MET A 112 10.17 3.69 -10.66
CA MET A 112 10.04 5.15 -10.53
C MET A 112 9.97 5.59 -9.05
N LEU A 113 9.33 4.78 -8.18
CA LEU A 113 9.20 5.07 -6.74
C LEU A 113 10.46 4.71 -5.95
N ASP A 114 11.19 3.69 -6.36
CA ASP A 114 12.40 3.15 -5.70
C ASP A 114 13.49 2.84 -6.74
N PRO A 115 14.06 3.88 -7.38
CA PRO A 115 15.06 3.69 -8.45
C PRO A 115 16.32 3.00 -7.95
N ASP A 116 16.71 3.21 -6.71
CA ASP A 116 17.92 2.64 -6.10
C ASP A 116 17.68 1.26 -5.46
N LYS A 117 16.44 0.77 -5.46
CA LYS A 117 16.02 -0.50 -4.84
C LYS A 117 16.39 -0.61 -3.36
N THR A 118 16.25 0.49 -2.62
CA THR A 118 16.61 0.59 -1.20
C THR A 118 15.40 0.68 -0.26
N ILE A 119 14.21 0.92 -0.81
CA ILE A 119 12.98 1.14 -0.05
C ILE A 119 12.23 -0.16 0.20
N PHE A 120 11.86 -0.86 -0.89
CA PHE A 120 11.02 -2.05 -0.79
C PHE A 120 11.85 -3.31 -0.53
N LYS A 121 11.57 -4.00 0.59
CA LYS A 121 12.15 -5.31 0.92
C LYS A 121 11.62 -6.42 0.02
N GLY A 122 10.42 -6.27 -0.53
CA GLY A 122 9.78 -7.19 -1.44
C GLY A 122 8.61 -6.52 -2.13
N CYS A 123 8.28 -7.03 -3.34
CA CYS A 123 7.19 -6.55 -4.16
C CYS A 123 6.32 -7.74 -4.56
N TYR A 124 5.02 -7.63 -4.33
CA TYR A 124 4.00 -8.63 -4.61
C TYR A 124 3.01 -8.08 -5.61
N TYR A 125 2.56 -8.91 -6.53
CA TYR A 125 1.77 -8.52 -7.69
C TYR A 125 0.44 -9.29 -7.72
N ARG A 126 -0.36 -9.12 -8.77
CA ARG A 126 -1.63 -9.82 -8.95
C ARG A 126 -1.50 -11.35 -8.82
N THR A 127 -0.41 -11.92 -9.31
CA THR A 127 -0.14 -13.37 -9.20
C THR A 127 0.03 -13.83 -7.74
N ASP A 128 0.39 -12.92 -6.84
CA ASP A 128 0.51 -13.19 -5.40
C ASP A 128 -0.80 -12.96 -4.65
N CYS A 129 -1.78 -12.29 -5.27
CA CYS A 129 -3.11 -12.13 -4.71
C CYS A 129 -3.89 -13.45 -4.74
N THR A 130 -4.86 -13.57 -3.84
CA THR A 130 -5.87 -14.62 -3.91
C THR A 130 -7.11 -14.08 -4.59
N GLN A 131 -7.54 -14.72 -5.67
CA GLN A 131 -8.78 -14.34 -6.35
C GLN A 131 -9.98 -14.94 -5.60
N VAL A 132 -10.94 -14.11 -5.25
CA VAL A 132 -12.19 -14.50 -4.60
C VAL A 132 -13.38 -13.98 -5.42
N ARG A 133 -14.43 -14.82 -5.55
CA ARG A 133 -15.72 -14.42 -6.14
C ARG A 133 -15.62 -13.61 -7.44
N GLY A 134 -15.19 -14.26 -8.49
CA GLY A 134 -15.11 -13.66 -9.81
C GLY A 134 -13.81 -12.86 -10.01
N LYS A 135 -13.87 -11.54 -10.00
CA LYS A 135 -12.72 -10.68 -10.34
C LYS A 135 -12.10 -9.96 -9.14
N THR A 136 -12.52 -10.26 -7.91
CA THR A 136 -11.98 -9.60 -6.71
C THR A 136 -10.68 -10.26 -6.28
N PHE A 137 -9.64 -9.45 -6.09
CA PHE A 137 -8.34 -9.88 -5.57
C PHE A 137 -8.20 -9.42 -4.12
N VAL A 138 -7.73 -10.32 -3.26
CA VAL A 138 -7.43 -10.05 -1.86
C VAL A 138 -5.94 -10.26 -1.59
N LYS A 139 -5.41 -9.54 -0.61
CA LYS A 139 -3.98 -9.55 -0.29
C LYS A 139 -3.73 -10.32 0.98
N ASP A 140 -3.20 -11.54 0.84
CA ASP A 140 -2.88 -12.38 1.98
C ASP A 140 -1.49 -12.03 2.53
N LEU A 141 -1.44 -11.48 3.74
CA LEU A 141 -0.19 -11.15 4.42
C LEU A 141 0.66 -12.38 4.77
N GLY A 142 0.09 -13.58 4.76
CA GLY A 142 0.84 -14.83 4.86
C GLY A 142 1.83 -15.04 3.71
N LYS A 143 1.67 -14.34 2.59
CA LYS A 143 2.67 -14.30 1.49
C LYS A 143 3.87 -13.41 1.83
N VAL A 144 3.68 -12.43 2.70
CA VAL A 144 4.68 -11.40 3.04
C VAL A 144 5.48 -11.78 4.28
N CYS A 145 4.85 -12.43 5.25
CA CYS A 145 5.48 -12.72 6.53
C CYS A 145 4.94 -14.00 7.17
N ASP A 146 5.71 -14.54 8.12
CA ASP A 146 5.26 -15.61 9.00
C ASP A 146 4.03 -15.19 9.82
N PRO A 147 3.06 -16.08 10.10
CA PRO A 147 1.89 -15.79 10.92
C PRO A 147 2.21 -15.17 12.29
N ASN A 148 3.33 -15.56 12.90
CA ASN A 148 3.79 -15.00 14.17
C ASN A 148 4.24 -13.53 14.06
N ALA A 149 4.45 -13.04 12.86
CA ALA A 149 4.85 -11.65 12.62
C ALA A 149 3.67 -10.72 12.30
N LEU A 150 2.45 -11.26 12.20
CA LEU A 150 1.24 -10.47 11.94
C LEU A 150 0.96 -9.43 13.03
N ASN A 151 1.36 -9.70 14.28
CA ASN A 151 1.22 -8.73 15.36
C ASN A 151 1.98 -7.41 15.10
N ARG A 152 2.97 -7.41 14.22
CA ARG A 152 3.80 -6.24 13.84
C ARG A 152 3.71 -5.90 12.35
N THR A 153 2.69 -6.42 11.65
CA THR A 153 2.49 -6.20 10.22
C THR A 153 1.21 -5.39 9.97
N VAL A 154 1.25 -4.45 9.07
CA VAL A 154 0.10 -3.66 8.64
C VAL A 154 0.00 -3.64 7.12
N LEU A 155 -1.23 -3.67 6.61
CA LEU A 155 -1.54 -3.46 5.20
C LEU A 155 -2.25 -2.11 5.05
N VAL A 156 -1.71 -1.24 4.22
CA VAL A 156 -2.33 0.04 3.85
C VAL A 156 -2.90 -0.08 2.45
N ASP A 157 -4.20 0.13 2.31
CA ASP A 157 -4.89 -0.08 1.04
C ASP A 157 -6.16 0.79 0.97
N ASN A 158 -6.51 1.26 -0.21
CA ASN A 158 -7.74 2.02 -0.44
C ASN A 158 -8.95 1.11 -0.71
N ASN A 159 -8.72 -0.15 -1.09
CA ASN A 159 -9.77 -1.13 -1.36
C ASN A 159 -10.03 -2.01 -0.11
N PRO A 160 -11.21 -1.92 0.53
CA PRO A 160 -11.51 -2.70 1.73
C PRO A 160 -11.45 -4.22 1.51
N MET A 161 -11.68 -4.70 0.28
CA MET A 161 -11.60 -6.13 -0.02
C MET A 161 -10.18 -6.69 0.10
N SER A 162 -9.16 -5.85 -0.04
CA SER A 162 -7.76 -6.27 0.14
C SER A 162 -7.48 -6.84 1.52
N PHE A 163 -8.23 -6.40 2.53
CA PHE A 163 -8.05 -6.81 3.93
C PHE A 163 -8.72 -8.14 4.31
N LEU A 164 -9.50 -8.74 3.41
CA LEU A 164 -10.35 -9.89 3.74
C LEU A 164 -9.63 -11.05 4.45
N PRO A 165 -8.37 -11.41 4.09
CA PRO A 165 -7.65 -12.49 4.79
C PRO A 165 -7.22 -12.11 6.21
N GLN A 166 -6.79 -10.85 6.45
CA GLN A 166 -6.35 -10.37 7.76
C GLN A 166 -6.94 -8.96 8.04
N PRO A 167 -8.25 -8.85 8.30
CA PRO A 167 -8.93 -7.57 8.44
C PRO A 167 -8.43 -6.73 9.63
N GLN A 168 -7.91 -7.37 10.66
CA GLN A 168 -7.37 -6.72 11.86
C GLN A 168 -6.00 -6.06 11.62
N ASN A 169 -5.34 -6.35 10.47
CA ASN A 169 -4.07 -5.74 10.06
C ASN A 169 -4.26 -4.57 9.09
N GLY A 170 -5.50 -4.26 8.72
CA GLY A 170 -5.84 -3.26 7.71
C GLY A 170 -5.81 -1.82 8.22
N ILE A 171 -5.20 -0.96 7.43
CA ILE A 171 -5.25 0.51 7.55
C ILE A 171 -5.89 1.05 6.27
N PRO A 172 -7.19 1.37 6.29
CA PRO A 172 -7.84 1.97 5.13
C PRO A 172 -7.29 3.37 4.86
N ILE A 173 -7.01 3.68 3.60
CA ILE A 173 -6.63 5.00 3.14
C ILE A 173 -7.62 5.46 2.06
N LEU A 174 -7.89 6.75 1.98
CA LEU A 174 -8.76 7.28 0.93
C LEU A 174 -8.08 7.17 -0.43
N SER A 175 -8.84 6.71 -1.42
CA SER A 175 -8.39 6.70 -2.82
C SER A 175 -7.99 8.10 -3.26
N TRP A 176 -6.84 8.21 -3.93
CA TRP A 176 -6.32 9.48 -4.43
C TRP A 176 -6.28 9.49 -5.95
N TYR A 177 -6.84 10.52 -6.56
CA TYR A 177 -7.01 10.67 -8.00
C TYR A 177 -6.30 11.91 -8.58
N GLY A 178 -5.17 12.31 -7.97
CA GLY A 178 -4.31 13.38 -8.51
C GLY A 178 -4.42 14.75 -7.82
N SER A 179 -5.24 14.93 -6.79
CA SER A 179 -5.41 16.20 -6.07
C SER A 179 -4.12 16.68 -5.40
N ASN A 180 -3.77 17.97 -5.58
CA ASN A 180 -2.60 18.60 -4.98
C ASN A 180 -2.69 18.78 -3.45
N GLY A 181 -3.89 18.89 -2.89
CA GLY A 181 -4.11 19.18 -1.47
C GLY A 181 -4.14 17.94 -0.58
N ASP A 182 -3.75 16.76 -1.09
CA ASP A 182 -3.81 15.52 -0.31
C ASP A 182 -2.73 15.48 0.78
N THR A 183 -3.15 15.15 2.00
CA THR A 183 -2.28 15.01 3.19
C THR A 183 -2.31 13.62 3.80
N ALA A 184 -2.93 12.64 3.13
CA ALA A 184 -3.17 11.33 3.71
C ALA A 184 -1.87 10.58 4.07
N LEU A 185 -0.80 10.72 3.28
CA LEU A 185 0.50 10.11 3.62
C LEU A 185 1.14 10.74 4.85
N GLN A 186 0.95 12.05 5.08
CA GLN A 186 1.41 12.71 6.30
C GLN A 186 0.64 12.23 7.54
N ILE A 187 -0.67 12.06 7.40
CA ILE A 187 -1.54 11.51 8.45
C ILE A 187 -1.13 10.06 8.74
N LEU A 188 -0.90 9.26 7.71
CA LEU A 188 -0.44 7.86 7.82
C LEU A 188 0.91 7.76 8.55
N ASP A 189 1.90 8.60 8.19
CA ASP A 189 3.20 8.66 8.88
C ASP A 189 3.04 8.90 10.39
N ASN A 190 2.22 9.87 10.76
CA ASN A 190 1.94 10.16 12.16
C ASN A 190 1.17 9.04 12.88
N PHE A 191 0.31 8.34 12.16
CA PHE A 191 -0.42 7.19 12.70
C PHE A 191 0.52 6.00 12.95
N LEU A 192 1.40 5.68 12.00
CA LEU A 192 2.37 4.57 12.11
C LEU A 192 3.30 4.74 13.32
N LYS A 193 3.71 5.97 13.64
CA LYS A 193 4.53 6.27 14.85
C LYS A 193 3.85 5.83 16.15
N ARG A 194 2.51 5.85 16.20
CA ARG A 194 1.78 5.37 17.39
C ARG A 194 1.82 3.85 17.49
N LEU A 195 1.82 3.14 16.36
CA LEU A 195 1.84 1.68 16.33
C LEU A 195 3.18 1.07 16.75
N VAL A 196 4.28 1.82 16.59
CA VAL A 196 5.63 1.34 16.96
C VAL A 196 5.72 0.90 18.42
N HIS A 197 4.95 1.52 19.30
CA HIS A 197 4.98 1.27 20.75
C HIS A 197 4.10 0.09 21.18
N LEU A 198 3.30 -0.49 20.28
CA LEU A 198 2.41 -1.60 20.58
C LEU A 198 3.14 -2.94 20.36
N GLU A 199 2.94 -3.92 21.20
CA GLU A 199 3.42 -5.30 20.98
C GLU A 199 2.61 -5.99 19.88
N ASP A 200 1.31 -5.72 19.83
CA ASP A 200 0.37 -6.19 18.81
C ASP A 200 -0.47 -5.01 18.30
N VAL A 201 -0.38 -4.74 17.00
CA VAL A 201 -1.10 -3.63 16.35
C VAL A 201 -2.58 -3.94 16.14
N ARG A 202 -2.96 -5.22 16.04
CA ARG A 202 -4.28 -5.68 15.62
C ARG A 202 -5.43 -5.20 16.50
N PRO A 203 -5.37 -5.30 17.84
CA PRO A 203 -6.45 -4.81 18.71
C PRO A 203 -6.68 -3.31 18.55
N PHE A 204 -5.59 -2.53 18.37
CA PHE A 204 -5.68 -1.09 18.18
C PHE A 204 -6.27 -0.74 16.82
N LEU A 205 -5.83 -1.42 15.75
CA LEU A 205 -6.36 -1.21 14.40
C LEU A 205 -7.84 -1.58 14.31
N ASN A 206 -8.21 -2.73 14.87
CA ASN A 206 -9.61 -3.18 14.89
C ASN A 206 -10.52 -2.18 15.64
N LYS A 207 -10.07 -1.66 16.78
CA LYS A 207 -10.78 -0.61 17.52
C LYS A 207 -10.88 0.70 16.73
N THR A 208 -9.84 1.05 15.97
CA THR A 208 -9.77 2.34 15.26
C THR A 208 -10.58 2.33 13.97
N PHE A 209 -10.48 1.28 13.17
CA PHE A 209 -11.05 1.22 11.83
C PHE A 209 -12.25 0.28 11.70
N GLY A 210 -12.34 -0.75 12.55
CA GLY A 210 -13.44 -1.72 12.51
C GLY A 210 -13.59 -2.44 11.17
N VAL A 211 -12.47 -2.68 10.47
CA VAL A 211 -12.46 -3.28 9.12
C VAL A 211 -13.15 -4.65 9.12
N GLU A 212 -12.88 -5.48 10.11
CA GLU A 212 -13.51 -6.79 10.27
C GLU A 212 -15.04 -6.70 10.27
N LYS A 213 -15.59 -5.85 11.14
CA LYS A 213 -17.03 -5.60 11.23
C LYS A 213 -17.62 -4.98 9.94
N ALA A 214 -16.84 -4.13 9.27
CA ALA A 214 -17.27 -3.55 8.01
C ALA A 214 -17.36 -4.61 6.91
N LEU A 215 -16.43 -5.56 6.87
CA LEU A 215 -16.39 -6.64 5.88
C LEU A 215 -17.46 -7.71 6.13
N GLU A 216 -17.92 -7.94 7.35
CA GLU A 216 -19.04 -8.85 7.65
C GLU A 216 -20.29 -8.53 6.81
N LYS A 217 -20.53 -7.24 6.56
CA LYS A 217 -21.66 -6.79 5.72
C LYS A 217 -21.53 -7.17 4.26
N TYR A 218 -20.32 -7.48 3.80
CA TYR A 218 -20.01 -7.91 2.43
C TYR A 218 -19.88 -9.43 2.30
N GLN A 219 -20.03 -10.20 3.40
CA GLN A 219 -20.11 -11.65 3.29
C GLN A 219 -21.43 -12.00 2.60
N PRO A 220 -21.44 -12.71 1.46
CA PRO A 220 -22.67 -13.17 0.89
C PRO A 220 -23.29 -14.18 1.80
N GLY A 221 -24.60 -14.17 1.84
CA GLY A 221 -25.38 -15.26 2.35
C GLY A 221 -24.96 -16.59 1.73
N PRO A 222 -25.31 -17.73 2.37
CA PRO A 222 -24.96 -19.05 1.86
C PRO A 222 -25.36 -19.17 0.40
N SER A 223 -24.46 -19.74 -0.41
CA SER A 223 -24.75 -20.05 -1.81
C SER A 223 -26.06 -20.80 -1.89
N PRO A 224 -26.99 -20.48 -2.83
CA PRO A 224 -28.14 -21.32 -3.03
C PRO A 224 -27.63 -22.75 -3.29
N SER A 225 -28.13 -23.69 -2.53
CA SER A 225 -27.85 -25.12 -2.69
C SER A 225 -28.19 -25.55 -4.12
N PRO A 226 -27.41 -26.46 -4.74
CA PRO A 226 -27.62 -26.92 -6.10
C PRO A 226 -28.99 -27.62 -6.28
#